data_dc0eaf2ff3283a6b1532df8efe8974a9
#
_entry.id   dc0eaf2ff3283a6b1532df8efe8974a9
#
_cell.length_a   1.000
_cell.length_b   1.000
_cell.length_c   1.000
_cell.angle_alpha   90.00
_cell.angle_beta   90.00
_cell.angle_gamma   90.00
#
_symmetry.space_group_name_H-M   'P 1'
#
loop_
_entity.id
_entity.type
_entity.pdbx_description
1 polymer ?
#
loop_
_entity_poly.entity_id
_entity_poly.type
_entity_poly.pdbx_seq_one_letter_code
_entity_poly.pdbx_strand_id
1 'polypeptide(L)'
;MDWDARYSIEDYLFGKDPAQALLRNEKHLVAEGNTLLIADGEGRNSVYLAKKGFKVTATDNSTVAHQKAKALANSQNVEVNYKLEDFFDINWSETQYDNVVGICFQFIPPSLIDDVLLGLRSATKKGGTLFIHGYTPDQLS
;
A
#
# COMPACT_ATOMS: atom_id res chain seq x y z
N MET A 1 6.10 -4.59 16.22
CA MET A 1 7.05 -5.26 15.32
C MET A 1 7.99 -4.22 14.72
N ASP A 2 9.27 -4.52 14.70
CA ASP A 2 10.27 -3.61 14.12
C ASP A 2 10.42 -3.89 12.63
N TRP A 3 9.70 -3.14 11.82
CA TRP A 3 9.70 -3.29 10.38
C TRP A 3 11.03 -2.86 9.75
N ASP A 4 11.70 -1.84 10.30
CA ASP A 4 13.02 -1.44 9.79
C ASP A 4 14.02 -2.59 9.91
N ALA A 5 14.02 -3.31 11.03
CA ALA A 5 14.90 -4.46 11.21
C ALA A 5 14.57 -5.58 10.22
N ARG A 6 13.29 -5.85 9.99
CA ARG A 6 12.87 -6.88 9.03
C ARG A 6 13.23 -6.51 7.58
N TYR A 7 13.13 -5.24 7.22
CA TYR A 7 13.47 -4.78 5.86
C TYR A 7 14.96 -4.54 5.65
N SER A 8 15.79 -4.66 6.68
CA SER A 8 17.24 -4.39 6.60
C SER A 8 18.06 -5.49 5.91
N ILE A 9 17.44 -6.45 5.27
CA ILE A 9 18.10 -7.47 4.44
C ILE A 9 18.38 -6.89 3.05
N GLU A 10 19.38 -7.42 2.35
CA GLU A 10 19.72 -6.98 0.99
C GLU A 10 18.59 -7.25 0.00
N ASP A 11 17.98 -8.43 0.09
CA ASP A 11 16.87 -8.79 -0.78
C ASP A 11 15.56 -8.14 -0.33
N TYR A 12 14.57 -8.15 -1.21
CA TYR A 12 13.24 -7.69 -0.88
C TYR A 12 12.50 -8.78 -0.09
N LEU A 13 12.04 -8.41 1.11
CA LEU A 13 11.45 -9.35 2.07
C LEU A 13 10.27 -10.15 1.49
N PHE A 14 9.42 -9.50 0.70
CA PHE A 14 8.27 -10.12 0.05
C PHE A 14 8.44 -10.27 -1.46
N GLY A 15 9.68 -10.09 -1.98
CA GLY A 15 9.96 -10.13 -3.40
C GLY A 15 9.62 -8.83 -4.11
N LYS A 16 9.81 -8.82 -5.42
CA LYS A 16 9.57 -7.64 -6.26
C LYS A 16 8.30 -7.76 -7.10
N ASP A 17 7.72 -8.94 -7.18
CA ASP A 17 6.47 -9.16 -7.91
C ASP A 17 5.27 -8.69 -7.08
N PRO A 18 4.25 -8.11 -7.71
CA PRO A 18 3.07 -7.65 -6.98
C PRO A 18 2.33 -8.82 -6.34
N ALA A 19 1.55 -8.52 -5.29
CA ALA A 19 0.73 -9.52 -4.62
C ALA A 19 -0.26 -10.14 -5.62
N GLN A 20 -0.44 -11.45 -5.54
CA GLN A 20 -1.37 -12.15 -6.44
C GLN A 20 -2.81 -11.65 -6.29
N ALA A 21 -3.20 -11.29 -5.06
CA ALA A 21 -4.53 -10.72 -4.82
C ALA A 21 -4.74 -9.43 -5.63
N LEU A 22 -3.70 -8.60 -5.74
CA LEU A 22 -3.77 -7.39 -6.56
C LEU A 22 -3.93 -7.74 -8.05
N LEU A 23 -3.14 -8.70 -8.54
CA LEU A 23 -3.23 -9.13 -9.94
C LEU A 23 -4.61 -9.67 -10.30
N ARG A 24 -5.23 -10.45 -9.41
CA ARG A 24 -6.56 -11.02 -9.64
C ARG A 24 -7.67 -9.98 -9.64
N ASN A 25 -7.47 -8.88 -8.92
CA ASN A 25 -8.52 -7.88 -8.69
C ASN A 25 -8.24 -6.52 -9.34
N GLU A 26 -7.16 -6.39 -10.07
CA GLU A 26 -6.79 -5.15 -10.76
C GLU A 26 -7.93 -4.61 -11.65
N LYS A 27 -8.68 -5.50 -12.26
CA LYS A 27 -9.82 -5.16 -13.13
C LYS A 27 -10.93 -4.38 -12.42
N HIS A 28 -10.98 -4.45 -11.08
CA HIS A 28 -11.98 -3.72 -10.29
C HIS A 28 -11.54 -2.30 -9.95
N LEU A 29 -10.28 -1.97 -10.18
CA LEU A 29 -9.77 -0.63 -9.94
C LEU A 29 -10.20 0.33 -11.04
N VAL A 30 -10.37 1.60 -10.66
CA VAL A 30 -10.61 2.67 -11.64
C VAL A 30 -9.34 2.86 -12.46
N ALA A 31 -9.39 2.59 -13.76
CA ALA A 31 -8.22 2.58 -14.63
C ALA A 31 -7.51 3.94 -14.62
N GLU A 32 -6.19 3.92 -14.50
CA GLU A 32 -5.32 5.11 -14.50
C GLU A 32 -5.67 6.14 -13.42
N GLY A 33 -6.48 5.75 -12.44
CA GLY A 33 -6.95 6.65 -11.39
C GLY A 33 -5.87 7.00 -10.36
N ASN A 34 -6.14 8.07 -9.61
CA ASN A 34 -5.34 8.40 -8.43
C ASN A 34 -5.51 7.29 -7.39
N THR A 35 -4.42 6.69 -6.98
CA THR A 35 -4.44 5.48 -6.15
C THR A 35 -3.58 5.67 -4.91
N LEU A 36 -4.16 5.36 -3.75
CA LEU A 36 -3.45 5.33 -2.48
C LEU A 36 -3.19 3.88 -2.11
N LEU A 37 -1.93 3.55 -1.83
CA LEU A 37 -1.57 2.28 -1.19
C LEU A 37 -1.07 2.56 0.22
N ILE A 38 -1.68 1.91 1.20
CA ILE A 38 -1.19 1.96 2.58
C ILE A 38 -0.34 0.74 2.87
N ALA A 39 0.61 0.88 3.80
CA ALA A 39 1.50 -0.21 4.20
C ALA A 39 2.18 -0.87 2.98
N ASP A 40 2.64 -0.05 2.05
CA ASP A 40 3.19 -0.49 0.76
C ASP A 40 4.50 -1.29 0.89
N GLY A 41 5.23 -1.08 1.98
CA GLY A 41 6.50 -1.77 2.21
C GLY A 41 7.56 -1.40 1.19
N GLU A 42 8.14 -2.38 0.54
CA GLU A 42 9.27 -2.22 -0.37
C GLU A 42 8.86 -1.88 -1.81
N GLY A 43 7.59 -1.61 -2.07
CA GLY A 43 7.13 -1.05 -3.33
C GLY A 43 6.66 -2.02 -4.39
N ARG A 44 6.58 -3.32 -4.10
CA ARG A 44 6.19 -4.30 -5.13
C ARG A 44 4.83 -4.02 -5.77
N ASN A 45 3.87 -3.53 -4.98
CA ASN A 45 2.53 -3.23 -5.49
C ASN A 45 2.45 -1.84 -6.10
N SER A 46 3.03 -0.82 -5.45
CA SER A 46 3.00 0.55 -5.95
C SER A 46 3.72 0.67 -7.29
N VAL A 47 4.88 0.06 -7.42
CA VAL A 47 5.64 0.08 -8.68
C VAL A 47 4.88 -0.63 -9.79
N TYR A 48 4.25 -1.77 -9.49
CA TYR A 48 3.43 -2.47 -10.47
C TYR A 48 2.31 -1.59 -11.01
N LEU A 49 1.54 -0.95 -10.11
CA LEU A 49 0.44 -0.09 -10.52
C LEU A 49 0.92 1.15 -11.29
N ALA A 50 2.03 1.74 -10.87
CA ALA A 50 2.61 2.87 -11.59
C ALA A 50 3.00 2.49 -13.02
N LYS A 51 3.53 1.27 -13.22
CA LYS A 51 3.85 0.76 -14.56
C LYS A 51 2.60 0.57 -15.42
N LYS A 52 1.44 0.36 -14.79
CA LYS A 52 0.15 0.22 -15.49
C LYS A 52 -0.53 1.55 -15.77
N GLY A 53 0.09 2.67 -15.41
CA GLY A 53 -0.44 3.99 -15.69
C GLY A 53 -1.23 4.63 -14.55
N PHE A 54 -1.39 3.96 -13.41
CA PHE A 54 -2.03 4.56 -12.23
C PHE A 54 -1.15 5.67 -11.66
N LYS A 55 -1.79 6.70 -11.10
CA LYS A 55 -1.11 7.76 -10.36
C LYS A 55 -1.06 7.36 -8.90
N VAL A 56 0.10 6.90 -8.44
CA VAL A 56 0.22 6.20 -7.16
C VAL A 56 0.84 7.09 -6.08
N THR A 57 0.16 7.14 -4.93
CA THR A 57 0.71 7.61 -3.66
C THR A 57 0.79 6.40 -2.74
N ALA A 58 1.95 6.14 -2.18
CA ALA A 58 2.16 4.99 -1.31
C ALA A 58 2.71 5.43 0.04
N THR A 59 2.17 4.87 1.12
CA THR A 59 2.59 5.20 2.47
C THR A 59 3.13 3.97 3.19
N ASP A 60 4.13 4.17 4.03
CA ASP A 60 4.64 3.16 4.95
C ASP A 60 5.36 3.87 6.09
N ASN A 61 5.50 3.23 7.24
CA ASN A 61 6.20 3.80 8.38
C ASN A 61 7.65 3.34 8.51
N SER A 62 8.13 2.49 7.61
CA SER A 62 9.51 2.01 7.62
C SER A 62 10.38 2.84 6.70
N THR A 63 11.41 3.47 7.25
CA THR A 63 12.40 4.23 6.47
C THR A 63 13.15 3.32 5.51
N VAL A 64 13.51 2.12 5.95
CA VAL A 64 14.25 1.14 5.14
C VAL A 64 13.39 0.69 3.96
N ALA A 65 12.13 0.31 4.21
CA ALA A 65 11.22 -0.09 3.14
C ALA A 65 10.98 1.05 2.14
N HIS A 66 10.83 2.26 2.63
CA HIS A 66 10.64 3.46 1.81
C HIS A 66 11.83 3.68 0.85
N GLN A 67 13.05 3.52 1.32
CA GLN A 67 14.24 3.64 0.47
C GLN A 67 14.30 2.55 -0.58
N LYS A 68 13.98 1.30 -0.21
CA LYS A 68 13.93 0.18 -1.16
C LYS A 68 12.85 0.37 -2.22
N ALA A 69 11.69 0.87 -1.81
CA ALA A 69 10.59 1.16 -2.74
C ALA A 69 10.99 2.22 -3.75
N LYS A 70 11.64 3.28 -3.32
CA LYS A 70 12.17 4.32 -4.23
C LYS A 70 13.18 3.75 -5.20
N ALA A 71 14.08 2.91 -4.72
CA ALA A 71 15.08 2.27 -5.59
C ALA A 71 14.42 1.37 -6.63
N LEU A 72 13.40 0.61 -6.23
CA LEU A 72 12.66 -0.24 -7.16
C LEU A 72 11.94 0.59 -8.23
N ALA A 73 11.26 1.67 -7.84
CA ALA A 73 10.59 2.57 -8.78
C ALA A 73 11.58 3.16 -9.79
N ASN A 74 12.75 3.63 -9.31
CA ASN A 74 13.79 4.15 -10.19
C ASN A 74 14.30 3.10 -11.17
N SER A 75 14.49 1.87 -10.72
CA SER A 75 14.97 0.78 -11.57
C SER A 75 13.97 0.42 -12.68
N GLN A 76 12.69 0.70 -12.47
CA GLN A 76 11.61 0.42 -13.43
C GLN A 76 11.19 1.67 -14.21
N ASN A 77 11.84 2.82 -14.00
CA ASN A 77 11.56 4.09 -14.66
C ASN A 77 10.11 4.56 -14.45
N VAL A 78 9.60 4.41 -13.25
CA VAL A 78 8.27 4.90 -12.88
C VAL A 78 8.35 5.87 -11.70
N GLU A 79 7.35 6.74 -11.57
CA GLU A 79 7.23 7.67 -10.48
C GLU A 79 6.12 7.23 -9.54
N VAL A 80 6.42 7.21 -8.25
CA VAL A 80 5.47 6.97 -7.17
C VAL A 80 5.69 8.06 -6.12
N ASN A 81 4.61 8.65 -5.64
CA ASN A 81 4.68 9.61 -4.56
C ASN A 81 4.75 8.86 -3.23
N TYR A 82 5.97 8.65 -2.72
CA TYR A 82 6.17 7.95 -1.45
C TYR A 82 6.10 8.91 -0.28
N LYS A 83 5.31 8.53 0.73
CA LYS A 83 5.18 9.26 1.99
C LYS A 83 5.56 8.34 3.14
N LEU A 84 6.45 8.81 4.01
CA LEU A 84 6.79 8.10 5.24
C LEU A 84 5.80 8.52 6.31
N GLU A 85 4.75 7.72 6.52
CA GLU A 85 3.66 8.03 7.43
C GLU A 85 3.21 6.79 8.19
N ASP A 86 2.87 6.99 9.48
CA ASP A 86 2.19 5.99 10.29
C ASP A 86 0.67 6.11 10.07
N PHE A 87 -0.08 5.03 10.24
CA PHE A 87 -1.55 5.04 10.16
C PHE A 87 -2.19 6.08 11.06
N PHE A 88 -1.57 6.37 12.21
CA PHE A 88 -2.11 7.32 13.19
C PHE A 88 -1.92 8.77 12.76
N ASP A 89 -1.02 9.02 11.83
CA ASP A 89 -0.65 10.37 11.37
C ASP A 89 -1.28 10.72 10.03
N ILE A 90 -1.95 9.78 9.37
CA ILE A 90 -2.57 10.04 8.08
C ILE A 90 -3.83 10.89 8.24
N ASN A 91 -3.88 12.01 7.52
CA ASN A 91 -5.09 12.80 7.42
C ASN A 91 -5.97 12.24 6.30
N TRP A 92 -6.88 11.35 6.67
CA TRP A 92 -7.71 10.62 5.71
C TRP A 92 -8.66 11.51 4.89
N SER A 93 -8.96 12.71 5.39
CA SER A 93 -9.89 13.62 4.71
C SER A 93 -9.21 14.65 3.82
N GLU A 94 -7.88 14.73 3.86
CA GLU A 94 -7.12 15.74 3.12
C GLU A 94 -7.23 15.54 1.60
N THR A 95 -7.13 14.31 1.14
CA THR A 95 -7.17 13.97 -0.28
C THR A 95 -8.03 12.75 -0.48
N GLN A 96 -8.84 12.75 -1.52
CA GLN A 96 -9.60 11.58 -1.91
C GLN A 96 -9.02 10.96 -3.18
N TYR A 97 -9.07 9.63 -3.24
CA TYR A 97 -8.48 8.83 -4.31
C TYR A 97 -9.55 8.03 -5.04
N ASP A 98 -9.32 7.77 -6.32
CA ASP A 98 -10.17 6.88 -7.12
C ASP A 98 -10.07 5.43 -6.63
N ASN A 99 -8.89 5.04 -6.20
CA ASN A 99 -8.64 3.72 -5.65
C ASN A 99 -7.89 3.83 -4.32
N VAL A 100 -8.29 3.05 -3.34
CA VAL A 100 -7.56 2.92 -2.08
C VAL A 100 -7.30 1.44 -1.84
N VAL A 101 -6.02 1.08 -1.67
CA VAL A 101 -5.57 -0.31 -1.62
C VAL A 101 -4.83 -0.57 -0.31
N GLY A 102 -5.26 -1.57 0.44
CA GLY A 102 -4.58 -2.05 1.63
C GLY A 102 -4.37 -3.56 1.53
N ILE A 103 -3.12 -3.98 1.43
CA ILE A 103 -2.76 -5.39 1.28
C ILE A 103 -1.89 -5.82 2.44
N CYS A 104 -2.31 -6.87 3.16
CA CYS A 104 -1.55 -7.48 4.26
C CYS A 104 -1.19 -6.50 5.37
N PHE A 105 -2.13 -5.69 5.83
CA PHE A 105 -1.90 -4.71 6.89
C PHE A 105 -2.50 -5.10 8.25
N GLN A 106 -2.73 -6.39 8.50
CA GLN A 106 -3.38 -6.91 9.72
C GLN A 106 -2.53 -6.81 11.00
N PHE A 107 -1.31 -6.29 10.90
CA PHE A 107 -0.49 -6.00 12.06
C PHE A 107 -1.02 -4.82 12.89
N ILE A 108 -2.09 -4.17 12.44
CA ILE A 108 -2.74 -3.10 13.17
C ILE A 108 -3.47 -3.69 14.38
N PRO A 109 -3.29 -3.13 15.59
CA PRO A 109 -3.99 -3.62 16.76
C PRO A 109 -5.51 -3.64 16.56
N PRO A 110 -6.23 -4.69 17.01
CA PRO A 110 -7.68 -4.78 16.82
C PRO A 110 -8.46 -3.56 17.33
N SER A 111 -7.96 -2.91 18.37
CA SER A 111 -8.61 -1.71 18.93
C SER A 111 -8.59 -0.51 17.97
N LEU A 112 -7.73 -0.54 16.95
CA LEU A 112 -7.53 0.58 16.02
C LEU A 112 -7.96 0.25 14.60
N ILE A 113 -8.28 -1.02 14.31
CA ILE A 113 -8.61 -1.46 12.96
C ILE A 113 -9.87 -0.74 12.43
N ASP A 114 -10.87 -0.51 13.27
CA ASP A 114 -12.10 0.16 12.86
C ASP A 114 -11.82 1.61 12.43
N ASP A 115 -10.96 2.31 13.17
CA ASP A 115 -10.59 3.69 12.83
C ASP A 115 -9.83 3.73 11.49
N VAL A 116 -8.95 2.78 11.26
CA VAL A 116 -8.21 2.69 9.99
C VAL A 116 -9.17 2.39 8.83
N LEU A 117 -10.11 1.45 9.01
CA LEU A 117 -11.08 1.12 7.97
C LEU A 117 -11.98 2.32 7.64
N LEU A 118 -12.41 3.07 8.65
CA LEU A 118 -13.17 4.31 8.43
C LEU A 118 -12.34 5.34 7.68
N GLY A 119 -11.05 5.46 8.02
CA GLY A 119 -10.12 6.35 7.33
C GLY A 119 -9.95 5.98 5.87
N LEU A 120 -9.76 4.71 5.57
CA LEU A 120 -9.63 4.21 4.20
C LEU A 120 -10.88 4.52 3.38
N ARG A 121 -12.05 4.31 3.99
CA ARG A 121 -13.32 4.64 3.35
C ARG A 121 -13.44 6.13 3.07
N SER A 122 -13.04 6.97 4.03
CA SER A 122 -13.06 8.44 3.87
C SER A 122 -12.13 8.91 2.77
N ALA A 123 -11.00 8.23 2.57
CA ALA A 123 -10.04 8.56 1.54
C ALA A 123 -10.48 8.12 0.14
N THR A 124 -11.53 7.31 0.03
CA THR A 124 -12.04 6.79 -1.24
C THR A 124 -13.13 7.71 -1.79
N LYS A 125 -12.97 8.16 -3.03
CA LYS A 125 -13.99 8.98 -3.70
C LYS A 125 -15.29 8.20 -3.86
N LYS A 126 -16.41 8.91 -3.87
CA LYS A 126 -17.69 8.32 -4.23
C LYS A 126 -17.58 7.73 -5.65
N GLY A 127 -17.96 6.46 -5.79
CA GLY A 127 -17.79 5.74 -7.06
C GLY A 127 -16.42 5.15 -7.28
N GLY A 128 -15.47 5.40 -6.37
CA GLY A 128 -14.15 4.78 -6.40
C GLY A 128 -14.14 3.36 -5.83
N THR A 129 -12.97 2.76 -5.82
CA THR A 129 -12.76 1.38 -5.35
C THR A 129 -11.91 1.36 -4.09
N LEU A 130 -12.42 0.70 -3.06
CA LEU A 130 -11.65 0.35 -1.86
C LEU A 130 -11.38 -1.15 -1.90
N PHE A 131 -10.10 -1.52 -2.02
CA PHE A 131 -9.68 -2.90 -2.07
C PHE A 131 -8.83 -3.24 -0.84
N ILE A 132 -9.29 -4.20 -0.06
CA ILE A 132 -8.60 -4.65 1.15
C ILE A 132 -8.38 -6.15 1.06
N HIS A 133 -7.14 -6.58 1.25
CA HIS A 133 -6.77 -7.98 1.28
C HIS A 133 -5.92 -8.26 2.50
N GLY A 134 -6.20 -9.37 3.17
CA GLY A 134 -5.43 -9.79 4.32
C GLY A 134 -5.44 -11.30 4.48
N TYR A 135 -4.75 -11.78 5.51
CA TYR A 135 -4.72 -13.19 5.84
C TYR A 135 -5.88 -13.54 6.78
N THR A 136 -6.40 -14.76 6.65
CA THR A 136 -7.35 -15.30 7.62
C THR A 136 -6.59 -15.68 8.90
N PRO A 137 -7.28 -15.82 10.05
CA PRO A 137 -6.61 -16.30 11.27
C PRO A 137 -5.89 -17.62 11.09
N ASP A 138 -6.41 -18.53 10.28
CA ASP A 138 -5.78 -19.82 10.01
C ASP A 138 -4.44 -19.68 9.28
N GLN A 139 -4.30 -18.68 8.44
CA GLN A 139 -3.07 -18.41 7.70
C GLN A 139 -1.99 -17.76 8.56
N LEU A 140 -2.39 -17.17 9.69
CA LEU A 140 -1.48 -16.50 10.61
C LEU A 140 -0.97 -17.42 11.73
N SER A 141 -1.55 -18.58 11.90
CA SER A 141 -1.18 -19.54 12.93
C SER A 141 0.12 -20.29 12.64
#